data_4e47164a5a6d477bd5ce71781f98663b
#
_entry.id   4e47164a5a6d477bd5ce71781f98663b
#
_cell.length_a   1.000
_cell.length_b   1.000
_cell.length_c   1.000
_cell.angle_alpha   90.00
_cell.angle_beta   90.00
_cell.angle_gamma   90.00
#
_symmetry.space_group_name_H-M   'P 1'
#
loop_
_entity.id
_entity.type
_entity.pdbx_description
1 polymer ?
#
loop_
_entity_poly.entity_id
_entity_poly.type
_entity_poly.pdbx_seq_one_letter_code
_entity_poly.pdbx_strand_id
1 'polypeptide(L)'
;MKINSQRLEKYAILFFIIVLLISLYLDSQGSNQFVIPIIISLAIFTILSLYNLYRLKQKLKSRSRKYFLYHNLYIFKNVYAFIILQLILIIYAFKLNSEILKWVVIAFWITILTKAIFKHIYGGFYVLVSDDEIEINEKKLFYIDLNAITSVKKSTEKYSFYDADGKKTLIIFKRINAFQRAEFKELIDEKIDLHKIKFA
;
A
#
# COMPACT_ATOMS: atom_id res chain seq x y z
N MET A 1 20.45 8.22 10.54
CA MET A 1 19.17 7.71 11.09
C MET A 1 18.14 7.65 9.95
N LYS A 2 17.82 6.47 9.37
CA LYS A 2 16.79 6.34 8.32
C LYS A 2 15.43 6.40 8.99
N ILE A 3 14.79 7.55 8.96
CA ILE A 3 13.41 7.69 9.46
C ILE A 3 12.52 6.80 8.60
N ASN A 4 11.91 5.80 9.22
CA ASN A 4 11.00 4.87 8.54
C ASN A 4 9.73 5.65 8.13
N SER A 5 9.59 5.95 6.84
CA SER A 5 8.50 6.76 6.30
C SER A 5 7.11 6.19 6.63
N GLN A 6 6.99 4.86 6.82
CA GLN A 6 5.75 4.22 7.25
C GLN A 6 5.38 4.55 8.69
N ARG A 7 6.37 4.73 9.58
CA ARG A 7 6.10 5.17 10.95
C ARG A 7 5.64 6.62 10.99
N LEU A 8 6.27 7.50 10.20
CA LEU A 8 5.84 8.90 10.06
C LEU A 8 4.39 9.02 9.59
N GLU A 9 3.98 8.21 8.63
CA GLU A 9 2.60 8.19 8.13
C GLU A 9 1.59 7.76 9.22
N LYS A 10 1.93 6.76 10.03
CA LYS A 10 1.11 6.35 11.17
C LYS A 10 0.95 7.45 12.21
N TYR A 11 2.04 8.16 12.54
CA TYR A 11 1.99 9.30 13.47
C TYR A 11 1.19 10.47 12.89
N ALA A 12 1.29 10.73 11.59
CA ALA A 12 0.48 11.76 10.94
C ALA A 12 -1.02 11.44 10.98
N ILE A 13 -1.39 10.17 10.78
CA ILE A 13 -2.79 9.72 10.92
C ILE A 13 -3.28 9.89 12.36
N LEU A 14 -2.48 9.46 13.35
CA LEU A 14 -2.84 9.61 14.76
C LEU A 14 -3.01 11.09 15.15
N PHE A 15 -2.07 11.93 14.72
CA PHE A 15 -2.15 13.37 14.92
C PHE A 15 -3.42 13.97 14.29
N PHE A 16 -3.74 13.57 13.06
CA PHE A 16 -4.96 14.02 12.39
C PHE A 16 -6.22 13.61 13.15
N ILE A 17 -6.29 12.38 13.68
CA ILE A 17 -7.42 11.90 14.48
C ILE A 17 -7.57 12.75 15.75
N ILE A 18 -6.47 13.05 16.45
CA ILE A 18 -6.49 13.87 17.66
C ILE A 18 -6.99 15.30 17.33
N VAL A 19 -6.46 15.92 16.26
CA VAL A 19 -6.90 17.25 15.83
C VAL A 19 -8.37 17.24 15.45
N LEU A 20 -8.86 16.18 14.79
CA LEU A 20 -10.26 16.03 14.43
C LEU A 20 -11.18 15.95 15.68
N LEU A 21 -10.78 15.15 16.68
CA LEU A 21 -11.55 15.03 17.92
C LEU A 21 -11.62 16.35 18.70
N ILE A 22 -10.51 17.05 18.81
CA ILE A 22 -10.44 18.38 19.46
C ILE A 22 -11.32 19.37 18.68
N SER A 23 -11.27 19.32 17.35
CA SER A 23 -12.05 20.20 16.50
C SER A 23 -13.55 19.97 16.64
N LEU A 24 -13.99 18.70 16.71
CA LEU A 24 -15.39 18.36 16.96
C LEU A 24 -15.86 18.85 18.32
N TYR A 25 -15.01 18.77 19.34
CA TYR A 25 -15.30 19.31 20.66
C TYR A 25 -15.46 20.83 20.62
N LEU A 26 -14.55 21.56 19.97
CA LEU A 26 -14.61 23.03 19.85
C LEU A 26 -15.83 23.46 19.03
N ASP A 27 -16.20 22.74 17.97
CA ASP A 27 -17.42 22.99 17.19
C ASP A 27 -18.67 22.86 18.06
N SER A 28 -18.72 21.84 18.92
CA SER A 28 -19.83 21.65 19.87
C SER A 28 -19.99 22.82 20.88
N GLN A 29 -18.89 23.57 21.09
CA GLN A 29 -18.87 24.80 21.92
C GLN A 29 -19.14 26.08 21.10
N GLY A 30 -19.50 25.96 19.81
CA GLY A 30 -19.78 27.11 18.93
C GLY A 30 -18.55 27.89 18.47
N SER A 31 -17.34 27.32 18.60
CA SER A 31 -16.09 27.96 18.21
C SER A 31 -15.70 27.60 16.79
N ASN A 32 -15.43 28.59 15.93
CA ASN A 32 -14.97 28.40 14.55
C ASN A 32 -13.43 28.28 14.40
N GLN A 33 -12.68 28.32 15.50
CA GLN A 33 -11.19 28.39 15.47
C GLN A 33 -10.52 27.07 15.06
N PHE A 34 -11.25 25.95 14.96
CA PHE A 34 -10.72 24.64 14.68
C PHE A 34 -10.49 24.34 13.18
N VAL A 35 -10.99 25.17 12.26
CA VAL A 35 -10.90 24.96 10.81
C VAL A 35 -9.45 24.94 10.34
N ILE A 36 -8.64 25.90 10.81
CA ILE A 36 -7.23 26.06 10.42
C ILE A 36 -6.39 24.83 10.80
N PRO A 37 -6.43 24.32 12.04
CA PRO A 37 -5.70 23.11 12.43
C PRO A 37 -6.08 21.88 11.58
N ILE A 38 -7.35 21.73 11.20
CA ILE A 38 -7.80 20.61 10.33
C ILE A 38 -7.17 20.74 8.94
N ILE A 39 -7.24 21.90 8.32
CA ILE A 39 -6.67 22.14 6.99
C ILE A 39 -5.17 21.89 7.00
N ILE A 40 -4.46 22.39 8.00
CA ILE A 40 -3.01 22.19 8.14
C ILE A 40 -2.68 20.69 8.29
N SER A 41 -3.41 19.97 9.14
CA SER A 41 -3.17 18.52 9.35
C SER A 41 -3.45 17.69 8.10
N LEU A 42 -4.49 18.04 7.32
CA LEU A 42 -4.79 17.41 6.03
C LEU A 42 -3.70 17.71 4.99
N ALA A 43 -3.21 18.94 4.93
CA ALA A 43 -2.12 19.32 4.04
C ALA A 43 -0.83 18.55 4.36
N ILE A 44 -0.45 18.46 5.64
CA ILE A 44 0.71 17.67 6.09
C ILE A 44 0.56 16.20 5.70
N PHE A 45 -0.62 15.61 5.97
CA PHE A 45 -0.89 14.22 5.61
C PHE A 45 -0.79 13.98 4.10
N THR A 46 -1.33 14.88 3.30
CA THR A 46 -1.28 14.80 1.83
C THR A 46 0.15 14.89 1.32
N ILE A 47 0.93 15.86 1.81
CA ILE A 47 2.34 16.04 1.42
C ILE A 47 3.17 14.81 1.78
N LEU A 48 3.02 14.26 3.00
CA LEU A 48 3.74 13.06 3.41
C LEU A 48 3.35 11.84 2.56
N SER A 49 2.08 11.71 2.22
CA SER A 49 1.58 10.62 1.35
C SER A 49 2.16 10.72 -0.07
N LEU A 50 2.17 11.91 -0.67
CA LEU A 50 2.76 12.15 -1.99
C LEU A 50 4.27 11.92 -1.98
N TYR A 51 4.97 12.36 -0.95
CA TYR A 51 6.40 12.10 -0.79
C TYR A 51 6.72 10.60 -0.71
N ASN A 52 5.94 9.83 0.03
CA ASN A 52 6.11 8.38 0.11
C ASN A 52 5.88 7.69 -1.24
N LEU A 53 4.88 8.14 -2.02
CA LEU A 53 4.63 7.64 -3.37
C LEU A 53 5.77 8.00 -4.33
N TYR A 54 6.28 9.21 -4.23
CA TYR A 54 7.43 9.63 -5.04
C TYR A 54 8.68 8.79 -4.73
N ARG A 55 9.00 8.55 -3.45
CA ARG A 55 10.11 7.68 -3.05
C ARG A 55 9.93 6.24 -3.55
N LEU A 56 8.71 5.71 -3.48
CA LEU A 56 8.39 4.39 -4.02
C LEU A 56 8.67 4.34 -5.52
N LYS A 57 8.19 5.32 -6.28
CA LYS A 57 8.44 5.42 -7.72
C LYS A 57 9.94 5.50 -8.05
N GLN A 58 10.72 6.23 -7.28
CA GLN A 58 12.18 6.30 -7.43
C GLN A 58 12.84 4.93 -7.19
N LYS A 59 12.44 4.23 -6.13
CA LYS A 59 12.92 2.87 -5.82
C LYS A 59 12.61 1.88 -6.95
N LEU A 60 11.42 2.00 -7.56
CA LEU A 60 10.98 1.10 -8.62
C LEU A 60 11.65 1.38 -9.98
N LYS A 61 12.21 2.56 -10.18
CA LYS A 61 12.93 2.95 -11.40
C LYS A 61 14.40 2.51 -11.44
N SER A 62 14.92 1.87 -10.39
CA SER A 62 16.31 1.38 -10.36
C SER A 62 16.53 0.36 -11.48
N ARG A 63 17.58 0.58 -12.31
CA ARG A 63 17.88 -0.19 -13.54
C ARG A 63 18.23 -1.67 -13.31
N SER A 64 18.64 -2.03 -12.10
CA SER A 64 19.04 -3.41 -11.75
C SER A 64 17.87 -4.30 -11.32
N ARG A 65 16.63 -3.81 -11.34
CA ARG A 65 15.48 -4.52 -10.80
C ARG A 65 14.31 -4.49 -11.76
N LYS A 66 13.75 -5.65 -12.10
CA LYS A 66 12.51 -5.74 -12.88
C LYS A 66 11.31 -5.66 -11.97
N TYR A 67 10.37 -4.83 -12.36
CA TYR A 67 9.17 -4.48 -11.61
C TYR A 67 7.92 -5.06 -12.26
N PHE A 68 7.10 -5.74 -11.47
CA PHE A 68 5.84 -6.32 -11.88
C PHE A 68 4.70 -5.84 -10.98
N LEU A 69 3.60 -5.40 -11.59
CA LEU A 69 2.39 -5.03 -10.88
C LEU A 69 1.74 -6.28 -10.26
N TYR A 70 1.48 -6.21 -8.96
CA TYR A 70 0.90 -7.29 -8.19
C TYR A 70 -0.48 -6.87 -7.68
N HIS A 71 -1.55 -7.53 -8.17
CA HIS A 71 -2.91 -7.21 -7.78
C HIS A 71 -3.32 -7.95 -6.51
N ASN A 72 -3.68 -7.20 -5.47
CA ASN A 72 -4.25 -7.78 -4.27
C ASN A 72 -5.78 -7.70 -4.32
N LEU A 73 -6.43 -8.83 -4.58
CA LEU A 73 -7.90 -8.94 -4.60
C LEU A 73 -8.55 -8.58 -3.25
N TYR A 74 -7.79 -8.63 -2.14
CA TYR A 74 -8.28 -8.25 -0.81
C TYR A 74 -8.57 -6.75 -0.66
N ILE A 75 -8.00 -5.91 -1.53
CA ILE A 75 -8.26 -4.47 -1.47
C ILE A 75 -9.73 -4.19 -1.72
N PHE A 76 -10.34 -4.89 -2.68
CA PHE A 76 -11.75 -4.65 -3.03
C PHE A 76 -12.68 -4.93 -1.85
N LYS A 77 -12.47 -6.01 -1.07
CA LYS A 77 -13.32 -6.29 0.11
C LYS A 77 -13.21 -5.19 1.18
N ASN A 78 -12.00 -4.72 1.47
CA ASN A 78 -11.79 -3.67 2.46
C ASN A 78 -12.21 -2.28 1.96
N VAL A 79 -12.14 -2.03 0.65
CA VAL A 79 -12.59 -0.78 0.03
C VAL A 79 -14.11 -0.63 0.15
N TYR A 80 -14.90 -1.69 -0.06
CA TYR A 80 -16.36 -1.62 0.11
C TYR A 80 -16.76 -1.30 1.56
N ALA A 81 -16.18 -2.02 2.54
CA ALA A 81 -16.43 -1.74 3.95
C ALA A 81 -16.03 -0.31 4.33
N PHE A 82 -14.93 0.17 3.78
CA PHE A 82 -14.45 1.53 3.99
C PHE A 82 -15.37 2.57 3.33
N ILE A 83 -15.84 2.34 2.11
CA ILE A 83 -16.79 3.21 1.41
C ILE A 83 -18.10 3.29 2.20
N ILE A 84 -18.63 2.16 2.68
CA ILE A 84 -19.85 2.13 3.50
C ILE A 84 -19.68 2.95 4.79
N LEU A 85 -18.57 2.76 5.50
CA LEU A 85 -18.24 3.53 6.70
C LEU A 85 -18.17 5.03 6.39
N GLN A 86 -17.56 5.42 5.29
CA GLN A 86 -17.45 6.81 4.87
C GLN A 86 -18.80 7.41 4.48
N LEU A 87 -19.67 6.65 3.81
CA LEU A 87 -21.05 7.08 3.51
C LEU A 87 -21.84 7.32 4.78
N ILE A 88 -21.70 6.45 5.79
CA ILE A 88 -22.35 6.64 7.09
C ILE A 88 -21.85 7.94 7.75
N LEU A 89 -20.53 8.20 7.73
CA LEU A 89 -19.94 9.42 8.28
C LEU A 89 -20.41 10.68 7.54
N ILE A 90 -20.55 10.63 6.21
CA ILE A 90 -21.09 11.73 5.42
C ILE A 90 -22.52 12.00 5.81
N ILE A 91 -23.40 10.97 5.86
CA ILE A 91 -24.80 11.10 6.25
C ILE A 91 -24.90 11.72 7.65
N TYR A 92 -24.06 11.27 8.58
CA TYR A 92 -24.03 11.79 9.94
C TYR A 92 -23.58 13.26 9.99
N ALA A 93 -22.57 13.64 9.23
CA ALA A 93 -22.10 15.02 9.10
C ALA A 93 -23.19 15.95 8.55
N PHE A 94 -23.96 15.49 7.56
CA PHE A 94 -25.10 16.24 7.03
C PHE A 94 -26.23 16.39 8.06
N LYS A 95 -26.47 15.37 8.88
CA LYS A 95 -27.47 15.38 9.92
C LYS A 95 -27.14 16.36 11.08
N LEU A 96 -25.86 16.52 11.40
CA LEU A 96 -25.38 17.44 12.44
C LEU A 96 -25.49 18.93 12.07
N ASN A 97 -25.84 19.26 10.83
CA ASN A 97 -25.98 20.62 10.30
C ASN A 97 -24.73 21.50 10.41
N SER A 98 -23.57 20.92 10.66
CA SER A 98 -22.28 21.62 10.70
C SER A 98 -21.68 21.69 9.30
N GLU A 99 -21.65 22.90 8.70
CA GLU A 99 -21.06 23.12 7.38
C GLU A 99 -19.59 22.70 7.33
N ILE A 100 -18.87 22.95 8.40
CA ILE A 100 -17.46 22.69 8.52
C ILE A 100 -17.19 21.19 8.54
N LEU A 101 -17.97 20.44 9.31
CA LEU A 101 -17.84 18.98 9.38
C LEU A 101 -18.10 18.34 8.01
N LYS A 102 -19.05 18.84 7.23
CA LYS A 102 -19.32 18.41 5.84
C LYS A 102 -18.08 18.57 4.97
N TRP A 103 -17.46 19.75 4.97
CA TRP A 103 -16.27 20.03 4.17
C TRP A 103 -15.05 19.21 4.62
N VAL A 104 -14.84 19.03 5.92
CA VAL A 104 -13.76 18.20 6.46
C VAL A 104 -13.90 16.74 6.02
N VAL A 105 -15.10 16.17 6.13
CA VAL A 105 -15.36 14.79 5.69
C VAL A 105 -15.15 14.64 4.20
N ILE A 106 -15.61 15.59 3.38
CA ILE A 106 -15.40 15.59 1.93
C ILE A 106 -13.91 15.67 1.58
N ALA A 107 -13.16 16.60 2.19
CA ALA A 107 -11.73 16.76 1.94
C ALA A 107 -10.92 15.52 2.36
N PHE A 108 -11.26 14.92 3.50
CA PHE A 108 -10.68 13.66 3.95
C PHE A 108 -10.97 12.51 2.97
N TRP A 109 -12.20 12.43 2.48
CA TRP A 109 -12.62 11.44 1.50
C TRP A 109 -11.86 11.56 0.18
N ILE A 110 -11.75 12.79 -0.35
CA ILE A 110 -10.96 13.08 -1.56
C ILE A 110 -9.50 12.66 -1.35
N THR A 111 -8.90 12.97 -0.20
CA THR A 111 -7.51 12.63 0.12
C THR A 111 -7.30 11.12 0.14
N ILE A 112 -8.19 10.36 0.77
CA ILE A 112 -8.09 8.90 0.85
C ILE A 112 -8.33 8.26 -0.53
N LEU A 113 -9.33 8.73 -1.27
CA LEU A 113 -9.64 8.24 -2.62
C LEU A 113 -8.44 8.49 -3.56
N THR A 114 -7.90 9.70 -3.55
CA THR A 114 -6.71 10.07 -4.30
C THR A 114 -5.55 9.15 -3.95
N LYS A 115 -5.29 8.93 -2.65
CA LYS A 115 -4.24 8.01 -2.19
C LYS A 115 -4.47 6.57 -2.65
N ALA A 116 -5.71 6.07 -2.58
CA ALA A 116 -6.06 4.73 -3.04
C ALA A 116 -5.86 4.57 -4.55
N ILE A 117 -6.31 5.55 -5.35
CA ILE A 117 -6.13 5.59 -6.80
C ILE A 117 -4.64 5.65 -7.14
N PHE A 118 -3.88 6.58 -6.54
CA PHE A 118 -2.44 6.68 -6.78
C PHE A 118 -1.69 5.41 -6.39
N LYS A 119 -2.05 4.78 -5.27
CA LYS A 119 -1.47 3.52 -4.85
C LYS A 119 -1.78 2.39 -5.83
N HIS A 120 -2.96 2.39 -6.41
CA HIS A 120 -3.36 1.41 -7.42
C HIS A 120 -2.65 1.66 -8.78
N ILE A 121 -2.61 2.90 -9.24
CA ILE A 121 -2.01 3.28 -10.54
C ILE A 121 -0.47 3.18 -10.49
N TYR A 122 0.15 3.63 -9.41
CA TYR A 122 1.61 3.69 -9.28
C TYR A 122 2.23 2.49 -8.56
N GLY A 123 1.47 1.40 -8.42
CA GLY A 123 2.02 0.12 -7.99
C GLY A 123 2.34 0.02 -6.51
N GLY A 124 1.38 0.36 -5.67
CA GLY A 124 1.49 0.13 -4.23
C GLY A 124 1.61 -1.36 -3.85
N PHE A 125 1.28 -2.25 -4.80
CA PHE A 125 1.47 -3.69 -4.70
C PHE A 125 2.31 -4.14 -5.88
N TYR A 126 3.46 -4.74 -5.61
CA TYR A 126 4.42 -5.11 -6.63
C TYR A 126 5.24 -6.33 -6.23
N VAL A 127 5.79 -6.96 -7.24
CA VAL A 127 6.91 -7.88 -7.11
C VAL A 127 8.10 -7.24 -7.81
N LEU A 128 9.21 -7.15 -7.11
CA LEU A 128 10.46 -6.62 -7.61
C LEU A 128 11.47 -7.76 -7.63
N VAL A 129 11.98 -8.09 -8.80
CA VAL A 129 12.95 -9.15 -9.00
C VAL A 129 14.32 -8.52 -9.24
N SER A 130 15.27 -8.83 -8.38
CA SER A 130 16.69 -8.52 -8.51
C SER A 130 17.52 -9.79 -8.75
N ASP A 131 18.83 -9.67 -8.79
CA ASP A 131 19.69 -10.83 -9.08
C ASP A 131 19.57 -11.91 -8.00
N ASP A 132 19.59 -11.52 -6.72
CA ASP A 132 19.65 -12.46 -5.59
C ASP A 132 18.37 -12.47 -4.74
N GLU A 133 17.41 -11.57 -5.01
CA GLU A 133 16.28 -11.33 -4.12
C GLU A 133 15.00 -11.02 -4.89
N ILE A 134 13.88 -11.56 -4.40
CA ILE A 134 12.55 -11.19 -4.85
C ILE A 134 11.84 -10.46 -3.69
N GLU A 135 11.54 -9.18 -3.89
CA GLU A 135 10.77 -8.36 -2.96
C GLU A 135 9.29 -8.37 -3.36
N ILE A 136 8.43 -8.81 -2.46
CA ILE A 136 6.97 -8.85 -2.66
C ILE A 136 6.33 -7.84 -1.73
N ASN A 137 5.71 -6.81 -2.27
CA ASN A 137 4.92 -5.85 -1.51
C ASN A 137 3.43 -6.12 -1.71
N GLU A 138 2.86 -6.84 -0.76
CA GLU A 138 1.43 -7.12 -0.68
C GLU A 138 0.81 -6.35 0.51
N LYS A 139 0.36 -7.06 1.55
CA LYS A 139 -0.09 -6.47 2.83
C LYS A 139 1.09 -6.12 3.73
N LYS A 140 2.12 -6.94 3.64
CA LYS A 140 3.43 -6.78 4.29
C LYS A 140 4.48 -6.91 3.22
N LEU A 141 5.64 -6.39 3.51
CA LEU A 141 6.80 -6.53 2.67
C LEU A 141 7.46 -7.87 3.00
N PHE A 142 7.59 -8.74 2.00
CA PHE A 142 8.24 -10.02 2.08
C PHE A 142 9.46 -10.02 1.18
N TYR A 143 10.49 -10.75 1.60
CA TYR A 143 11.70 -10.96 0.83
C TYR A 143 11.92 -12.45 0.66
N ILE A 144 12.32 -12.86 -0.54
CA ILE A 144 12.79 -14.20 -0.85
C ILE A 144 14.25 -14.02 -1.25
N ASP A 145 15.17 -14.49 -0.41
CA ASP A 145 16.58 -14.57 -0.74
C ASP A 145 16.81 -15.84 -1.58
N LEU A 146 17.12 -15.67 -2.86
CA LEU A 146 17.31 -16.79 -3.78
C LEU A 146 18.47 -17.70 -3.40
N ASN A 147 19.50 -17.15 -2.72
CA ASN A 147 20.62 -17.93 -2.22
C ASN A 147 20.24 -18.84 -1.04
N ALA A 148 19.19 -18.51 -0.30
CA ALA A 148 18.68 -19.31 0.83
C ALA A 148 17.63 -20.35 0.41
N ILE A 149 17.17 -20.32 -0.86
CA ILE A 149 16.15 -21.25 -1.35
C ILE A 149 16.80 -22.59 -1.75
N THR A 150 16.24 -23.67 -1.20
CA THR A 150 16.69 -25.04 -1.49
C THR A 150 15.91 -25.71 -2.60
N SER A 151 14.59 -25.41 -2.70
CA SER A 151 13.75 -25.97 -3.74
C SER A 151 12.57 -25.08 -4.10
N VAL A 152 12.08 -25.24 -5.33
CA VAL A 152 10.92 -24.52 -5.84
C VAL A 152 9.94 -25.51 -6.46
N LYS A 153 8.69 -25.43 -6.06
CA LYS A 153 7.59 -26.15 -6.70
C LYS A 153 6.83 -25.20 -7.62
N LYS A 154 6.85 -25.51 -8.91
CA LYS A 154 6.14 -24.77 -9.95
C LYS A 154 4.79 -25.42 -10.23
N SER A 155 3.73 -24.63 -10.26
CA SER A 155 2.41 -25.04 -10.75
C SER A 155 1.89 -24.03 -11.76
N THR A 156 0.79 -24.34 -12.43
CA THR A 156 0.14 -23.42 -13.39
C THR A 156 -0.25 -22.09 -12.80
N GLU A 157 -0.51 -22.05 -11.48
CA GLU A 157 -1.04 -20.87 -10.79
C GLU A 157 -0.04 -20.15 -9.89
N LYS A 158 1.06 -20.83 -9.47
CA LYS A 158 1.96 -20.30 -8.44
C LYS A 158 3.35 -20.92 -8.48
N TYR A 159 4.33 -20.16 -7.97
CA TYR A 159 5.60 -20.68 -7.45
C TYR A 159 5.53 -20.82 -5.93
N SER A 160 6.06 -21.92 -5.41
CA SER A 160 6.27 -22.16 -3.98
C SER A 160 7.76 -22.29 -3.73
N PHE A 161 8.35 -21.34 -3.06
CA PHE A 161 9.77 -21.32 -2.68
C PHE A 161 9.91 -21.90 -1.29
N TYR A 162 10.86 -22.82 -1.10
CA TYR A 162 11.17 -23.44 0.18
C TYR A 162 12.61 -23.12 0.56
N ASP A 163 12.81 -22.57 1.75
CA ASP A 163 14.14 -22.35 2.31
C ASP A 163 14.66 -23.59 3.05
N ALA A 164 15.87 -23.50 3.60
CA ALA A 164 16.51 -24.61 4.33
C ALA A 164 15.73 -25.04 5.58
N ASP A 165 14.97 -24.12 6.18
CA ASP A 165 14.14 -24.37 7.37
C ASP A 165 12.76 -24.93 7.00
N GLY A 166 12.49 -25.17 5.71
CA GLY A 166 11.20 -25.64 5.22
C GLY A 166 10.11 -24.57 5.20
N LYS A 167 10.46 -23.31 5.46
CA LYS A 167 9.51 -22.21 5.37
C LYS A 167 9.13 -21.98 3.91
N LYS A 168 7.82 -21.84 3.69
CA LYS A 168 7.23 -21.70 2.37
C LYS A 168 6.82 -20.27 2.07
N THR A 169 7.28 -19.74 0.96
CA THR A 169 6.81 -18.46 0.40
C THR A 169 6.16 -18.67 -0.96
N LEU A 170 5.05 -17.98 -1.21
CA LEU A 170 4.22 -18.17 -2.41
C LEU A 170 4.18 -16.92 -3.27
N ILE A 171 4.34 -17.11 -4.57
CA ILE A 171 4.02 -16.10 -5.59
C ILE A 171 2.89 -16.64 -6.47
N ILE A 172 1.75 -15.93 -6.46
CA ILE A 172 0.55 -16.35 -7.19
C ILE A 172 0.47 -15.59 -8.51
N PHE A 173 0.50 -16.32 -9.64
CA PHE A 173 0.51 -15.71 -10.97
C PHE A 173 -0.73 -14.91 -11.30
N LYS A 174 -1.91 -15.33 -10.83
CA LYS A 174 -3.16 -14.57 -11.06
C LYS A 174 -3.10 -13.14 -10.52
N ARG A 175 -2.21 -12.88 -9.55
CA ARG A 175 -2.01 -11.56 -8.97
C ARG A 175 -1.03 -10.70 -9.75
N ILE A 176 -0.19 -11.29 -10.61
CA ILE A 176 0.65 -10.54 -11.55
C ILE A 176 -0.24 -10.00 -12.68
N ASN A 177 0.03 -8.77 -13.09
CA ASN A 177 -0.67 -8.15 -14.23
C ASN A 177 -0.63 -9.09 -15.44
N ALA A 178 -1.79 -9.29 -16.09
CA ALA A 178 -1.94 -10.26 -17.18
C ALA A 178 -0.91 -10.08 -18.30
N PHE A 179 -0.62 -8.82 -18.67
CA PHE A 179 0.36 -8.47 -19.70
C PHE A 179 1.82 -8.75 -19.31
N GLN A 180 2.11 -8.86 -18.02
CA GLN A 180 3.46 -9.07 -17.49
C GLN A 180 3.71 -10.52 -17.05
N ARG A 181 2.69 -11.40 -17.09
CA ARG A 181 2.81 -12.77 -16.55
C ARG A 181 3.81 -13.63 -17.29
N ALA A 182 3.85 -13.53 -18.60
CA ALA A 182 4.78 -14.32 -19.42
C ALA A 182 6.22 -13.91 -19.11
N GLU A 183 6.51 -12.61 -19.17
CA GLU A 183 7.85 -12.06 -18.84
C GLU A 183 8.25 -12.38 -17.40
N PHE A 184 7.31 -12.30 -16.46
CA PHE A 184 7.57 -12.64 -15.06
C PHE A 184 7.97 -14.10 -14.89
N LYS A 185 7.26 -15.04 -15.54
CA LYS A 185 7.56 -16.48 -15.46
C LYS A 185 8.93 -16.79 -16.03
N GLU A 186 9.22 -16.25 -17.21
CA GLU A 186 10.50 -16.42 -17.88
C GLU A 186 11.66 -15.91 -17.01
N LEU A 187 11.53 -14.72 -16.44
CA LEU A 187 12.54 -14.15 -15.56
C LEU A 187 12.73 -14.98 -14.28
N ILE A 188 11.66 -15.48 -13.67
CA ILE A 188 11.79 -16.31 -12.46
C ILE A 188 12.43 -17.66 -12.79
N ASP A 189 12.05 -18.28 -13.90
CA ASP A 189 12.69 -19.53 -14.35
C ASP A 189 14.19 -19.31 -14.60
N GLU A 190 14.59 -18.22 -15.28
CA GLU A 190 16.00 -17.83 -15.48
C GLU A 190 16.74 -17.68 -14.14
N LYS A 191 16.13 -17.02 -13.15
CA LYS A 191 16.75 -16.85 -11.83
C LYS A 191 16.89 -18.16 -11.06
N ILE A 192 15.90 -19.05 -11.13
CA ILE A 192 15.95 -20.38 -10.53
C ILE A 192 17.10 -21.19 -11.12
N ASP A 193 17.26 -21.16 -12.45
CA ASP A 193 18.34 -21.86 -13.15
C ASP A 193 19.71 -21.26 -12.80
N LEU A 194 19.84 -19.94 -12.77
CA LEU A 194 21.08 -19.23 -12.41
C LEU A 194 21.57 -19.60 -11.01
N HIS A 195 20.66 -19.70 -10.04
CA HIS A 195 20.94 -20.08 -8.65
C HIS A 195 20.98 -21.61 -8.44
N LYS A 196 20.81 -22.41 -9.50
CA LYS A 196 20.80 -23.88 -9.45
C LYS A 196 19.80 -24.44 -8.43
N ILE A 197 18.66 -23.78 -8.25
CA ILE A 197 17.63 -24.18 -7.30
C ILE A 197 16.86 -25.37 -7.90
N LYS A 198 16.67 -26.43 -7.11
CA LYS A 198 16.00 -27.64 -7.56
C LYS A 198 14.50 -27.44 -7.72
N PHE A 199 13.93 -27.92 -8.81
CA PHE A 199 12.49 -28.09 -8.92
C PHE A 199 12.06 -29.34 -8.14
N ALA A 200 11.04 -29.18 -7.25
CA ALA A 200 10.47 -30.22 -6.42
C ALA A 200 9.12 -30.72 -6.97
#